data_5dfed91962d4b2b5def8bbe50bd1f58c
#
_entry.id   5dfed91962d4b2b5def8bbe50bd1f58c
#
_cell.length_a   1.000
_cell.length_b   1.000
_cell.length_c   1.000
_cell.angle_alpha   90.00
_cell.angle_beta   90.00
_cell.angle_gamma   90.00
#
_symmetry.space_group_name_H-M   'P 1'
#
loop_
_entity.id
_entity.type
_entity.pdbx_description
1 polymer ?
#
loop_
_entity_poly.entity_id
_entity_poly.type
_entity_poly.pdbx_seq_one_letter_code
_entity_poly.pdbx_strand_id
1 'polypeptide(L)'
;IAEKVISEDFHRIAVITDSMRFSNEHDFSRGLCSRFRGGKVKYTHITTDNRRVSHSMIDLLMKEEDYDAVVTSNIRFAEKIRHVVENFSLEQPIPIFTLSSVTSLPEQDYRKYELNYGLLGRAVAETLIAESSEKQTQPEQLFENDGFRLWNQMECGSRPVKQLRILTIDSPETMILKGLARLYTKETGTQILFDVYAYDDIYEQFLKAEKKDAYDIFRLDVTWLSWLAERILGPLDEIDADIGSCYQEYIPSLIKKYSVVHGRAYALPVTPSTQLLFYRKDLFENTAVRRLYSETYHSELKVPKSFTEYNQIAEFFAENEHLEQNYYSNLTLGNLGVTATEFLTRLFSHKKHLYEKDGRVVINDQAGIQALEELVTAKRYSDKKVVRWWTTSAKDFAEGKLAMMINFSNYASEILGSGSRVVGNIGVAMVPGRNPIYGGGTIGISKNSSCKQDALAFIKWLTSDPVASGMAALGSVSPSIKTYSKYHIIDVFPWLELSKDCFGKSHTQRIPADSDRTFNETKFLNILGMAVENVLMGFLPVKESLNRAQQLVDEEINTAV
;
A
#
# COMPACT_ATOMS: atom_id res chain seq x y z
N ILE A 1 -9.93 31.46 -7.88
CA ILE A 1 -9.54 30.71 -9.12
C ILE A 1 -10.17 31.40 -10.33
N ALA A 2 -11.50 31.63 -10.38
CA ALA A 2 -12.15 32.24 -11.55
C ALA A 2 -11.54 33.60 -11.92
N GLU A 3 -11.29 34.48 -10.97
CA GLU A 3 -10.67 35.79 -11.21
C GLU A 3 -9.25 35.65 -11.78
N LYS A 4 -8.49 34.69 -11.33
CA LYS A 4 -7.13 34.39 -11.83
C LYS A 4 -7.19 33.91 -13.28
N VAL A 5 -8.11 32.98 -13.59
CA VAL A 5 -8.35 32.48 -14.96
C VAL A 5 -8.70 33.62 -15.90
N ILE A 6 -9.61 34.51 -15.49
CA ILE A 6 -10.02 35.66 -16.26
C ILE A 6 -8.87 36.66 -16.45
N SER A 7 -8.09 36.92 -15.42
CA SER A 7 -6.97 37.88 -15.46
C SER A 7 -5.79 37.40 -16.33
N GLU A 8 -5.68 36.10 -16.58
CA GLU A 8 -4.67 35.50 -17.45
C GLU A 8 -5.18 35.27 -18.88
N ASP A 9 -6.37 35.83 -19.22
CA ASP A 9 -6.97 35.87 -20.57
C ASP A 9 -7.29 34.48 -21.15
N PHE A 10 -7.64 33.48 -20.29
CA PHE A 10 -8.13 32.19 -20.74
C PHE A 10 -9.62 32.28 -21.16
N HIS A 11 -9.97 31.61 -22.26
CA HIS A 11 -11.29 31.77 -22.90
C HIS A 11 -12.10 30.46 -22.92
N ARG A 12 -11.45 29.29 -22.98
CA ARG A 12 -12.10 27.98 -23.06
C ARG A 12 -11.60 27.05 -21.94
N ILE A 13 -12.43 26.81 -20.95
CA ILE A 13 -12.06 26.17 -19.71
C ILE A 13 -12.77 24.83 -19.54
N ALA A 14 -12.02 23.77 -19.25
CA ALA A 14 -12.58 22.54 -18.73
C ALA A 14 -12.65 22.61 -17.20
N VAL A 15 -13.84 22.52 -16.63
CA VAL A 15 -14.08 22.46 -15.19
C VAL A 15 -14.37 21.02 -14.81
N ILE A 16 -13.51 20.43 -13.98
CA ILE A 16 -13.62 19.02 -13.57
C ILE A 16 -13.76 18.94 -12.05
N THR A 17 -14.88 18.41 -11.58
CA THR A 17 -15.21 18.30 -10.15
C THR A 17 -15.56 16.86 -9.77
N ASP A 18 -15.50 16.56 -8.48
CA ASP A 18 -16.02 15.32 -7.91
C ASP A 18 -17.55 15.36 -7.83
N SER A 19 -18.15 14.36 -7.23
CA SER A 19 -19.60 14.22 -7.11
C SER A 19 -20.25 15.44 -6.45
N MET A 20 -21.27 15.99 -7.11
CA MET A 20 -22.08 17.11 -6.60
C MET A 20 -22.88 16.77 -5.33
N ARG A 21 -22.78 15.54 -4.81
CA ARG A 21 -23.31 15.15 -3.50
C ARG A 21 -22.51 15.77 -2.35
N PHE A 22 -21.26 16.13 -2.58
CA PHE A 22 -20.43 16.80 -1.59
C PHE A 22 -20.66 18.31 -1.63
N SER A 23 -20.96 18.92 -0.49
CA SER A 23 -21.27 20.36 -0.39
C SER A 23 -20.12 21.23 -0.90
N ASN A 24 -18.87 20.87 -0.59
CA ASN A 24 -17.70 21.59 -1.05
C ASN A 24 -17.55 21.58 -2.58
N GLU A 25 -17.87 20.47 -3.27
CA GLU A 25 -17.83 20.38 -4.73
C GLU A 25 -18.94 21.23 -5.36
N HIS A 26 -20.13 21.19 -4.78
CA HIS A 26 -21.25 22.01 -5.19
C HIS A 26 -20.94 23.51 -5.04
N ASP A 27 -20.39 23.92 -3.90
CA ASP A 27 -20.06 25.33 -3.63
C ASP A 27 -18.90 25.82 -4.49
N PHE A 28 -17.87 24.97 -4.69
CA PHE A 28 -16.77 25.25 -5.62
C PHE A 28 -17.29 25.48 -7.03
N SER A 29 -18.07 24.54 -7.56
CA SER A 29 -18.65 24.64 -8.90
C SER A 29 -19.54 25.86 -9.05
N ARG A 30 -20.43 26.11 -8.07
CA ARG A 30 -21.33 27.25 -8.08
C ARG A 30 -20.56 28.58 -8.07
N GLY A 31 -19.57 28.71 -7.19
CA GLY A 31 -18.73 29.91 -7.09
C GLY A 31 -17.94 30.18 -8.35
N LEU A 32 -17.32 29.14 -8.92
CA LEU A 32 -16.54 29.24 -10.14
C LEU A 32 -17.42 29.60 -11.36
N CYS A 33 -18.48 28.82 -11.61
CA CYS A 33 -19.33 28.99 -12.76
C CYS A 33 -20.16 30.30 -12.73
N SER A 34 -20.49 30.79 -11.53
CA SER A 34 -21.18 32.08 -11.39
C SER A 34 -20.35 33.25 -11.92
N ARG A 35 -19.04 33.18 -11.79
CA ARG A 35 -18.11 34.22 -12.30
C ARG A 35 -17.90 34.14 -13.82
N PHE A 36 -18.07 32.97 -14.44
CA PHE A 36 -17.95 32.78 -15.88
C PHE A 36 -19.23 33.13 -16.64
N ARG A 37 -20.40 33.10 -15.96
CA ARG A 37 -21.70 33.42 -16.60
C ARG A 37 -21.74 34.87 -17.07
N GLY A 38 -22.03 35.06 -18.35
CA GLY A 38 -22.13 36.39 -18.95
C GLY A 38 -20.80 37.06 -19.31
N GLY A 39 -19.67 36.36 -19.07
CA GLY A 39 -18.32 36.79 -19.43
C GLY A 39 -17.84 36.24 -20.76
N LYS A 40 -16.59 36.57 -21.13
CA LYS A 40 -15.91 36.07 -22.33
C LYS A 40 -15.49 34.60 -22.23
N VAL A 41 -15.47 34.02 -21.00
CA VAL A 41 -15.01 32.65 -20.71
C VAL A 41 -16.12 31.67 -21.04
N LYS A 42 -15.87 30.75 -21.95
CA LYS A 42 -16.70 29.56 -22.20
C LYS A 42 -16.16 28.42 -21.37
N TYR A 43 -17.02 27.62 -20.75
CA TYR A 43 -16.61 26.49 -19.96
C TYR A 43 -17.46 25.26 -20.19
N THR A 44 -16.83 24.11 -20.11
CA THR A 44 -17.48 22.79 -20.06
C THR A 44 -17.29 22.22 -18.66
N HIS A 45 -18.38 21.91 -17.95
CA HIS A 45 -18.34 21.34 -16.61
C HIS A 45 -18.59 19.84 -16.65
N ILE A 46 -17.67 19.06 -16.10
CA ILE A 46 -17.76 17.61 -15.97
C ILE A 46 -17.66 17.22 -14.50
N THR A 47 -18.63 16.43 -14.07
CA THR A 47 -18.60 15.75 -12.77
C THR A 47 -18.09 14.33 -12.99
N THR A 48 -17.04 13.94 -12.27
CA THR A 48 -16.40 12.63 -12.40
C THR A 48 -15.95 12.14 -11.02
N ASP A 49 -15.32 11.00 -10.96
CA ASP A 49 -14.70 10.47 -9.75
C ASP A 49 -13.21 10.19 -9.97
N ASN A 50 -12.50 9.91 -8.88
CA ASN A 50 -11.05 9.67 -8.92
C ASN A 50 -10.64 8.49 -9.82
N ARG A 51 -11.54 7.56 -10.17
CA ARG A 51 -11.26 6.44 -11.08
C ARG A 51 -11.42 6.84 -12.54
N ARG A 52 -12.35 7.73 -12.83
CA ARG A 52 -12.77 8.10 -14.19
C ARG A 52 -12.16 9.40 -14.69
N VAL A 53 -11.54 10.20 -13.83
CA VAL A 53 -11.04 11.53 -14.19
C VAL A 53 -10.09 11.52 -15.40
N SER A 54 -9.21 10.54 -15.50
CA SER A 54 -8.32 10.39 -16.67
C SER A 54 -9.10 10.13 -17.96
N HIS A 55 -10.10 9.23 -17.93
CA HIS A 55 -10.99 8.97 -19.06
C HIS A 55 -11.81 10.22 -19.43
N SER A 56 -12.36 10.90 -18.41
CA SER A 56 -13.11 12.13 -18.64
C SER A 56 -12.27 13.21 -19.33
N MET A 57 -10.98 13.30 -18.98
CA MET A 57 -10.06 14.23 -19.66
C MET A 57 -9.71 13.78 -21.07
N ILE A 58 -9.49 12.49 -21.30
CA ILE A 58 -9.28 11.93 -22.65
C ILE A 58 -10.49 12.21 -23.52
N ASP A 59 -11.71 11.97 -23.03
CA ASP A 59 -12.95 12.24 -23.77
C ASP A 59 -13.10 13.72 -24.16
N LEU A 60 -12.63 14.63 -23.29
CA LEU A 60 -12.61 16.06 -23.62
C LEU A 60 -11.62 16.39 -24.73
N LEU A 61 -10.39 15.88 -24.65
CA LEU A 61 -9.35 16.12 -25.64
C LEU A 61 -9.67 15.51 -27.01
N MET A 62 -10.43 14.41 -27.04
CA MET A 62 -10.85 13.74 -28.27
C MET A 62 -12.02 14.43 -28.99
N LYS A 63 -12.70 15.41 -28.36
CA LYS A 63 -13.86 16.13 -28.95
C LYS A 63 -13.50 17.31 -29.83
N GLU A 64 -12.25 17.44 -30.23
CA GLU A 64 -11.76 18.56 -31.08
C GLU A 64 -12.04 19.96 -30.51
N GLU A 65 -12.29 20.06 -29.20
CA GLU A 65 -12.42 21.34 -28.52
C GLU A 65 -11.08 21.72 -27.90
N ASP A 66 -10.50 22.83 -28.36
CA ASP A 66 -9.28 23.37 -27.77
C ASP A 66 -9.58 24.04 -26.42
N TYR A 67 -9.07 23.48 -25.33
CA TYR A 67 -9.14 24.09 -24.02
C TYR A 67 -7.87 24.85 -23.69
N ASP A 68 -8.01 26.10 -23.25
CA ASP A 68 -6.92 26.99 -22.87
C ASP A 68 -6.42 26.66 -21.44
N ALA A 69 -7.30 26.18 -20.56
CA ALA A 69 -6.97 25.78 -19.20
C ALA A 69 -7.94 24.73 -18.66
N VAL A 70 -7.48 24.02 -17.64
CA VAL A 70 -8.30 23.11 -16.85
C VAL A 70 -8.41 23.64 -15.43
N VAL A 71 -9.61 23.58 -14.84
CA VAL A 71 -9.86 23.92 -13.44
C VAL A 71 -10.43 22.71 -12.73
N THR A 72 -9.86 22.33 -11.61
CA THR A 72 -10.32 21.18 -10.82
C THR A 72 -10.41 21.50 -9.34
N SER A 73 -11.35 20.84 -8.65
CA SER A 73 -11.64 21.05 -7.24
C SER A 73 -10.60 20.47 -6.29
N ASN A 74 -9.74 19.57 -6.73
CA ASN A 74 -8.75 18.93 -5.88
C ASN A 74 -7.47 18.52 -6.61
N ILE A 75 -6.38 18.47 -5.86
CA ILE A 75 -5.04 18.19 -6.37
C ILE A 75 -4.90 16.78 -6.98
N ARG A 76 -5.64 15.78 -6.47
CA ARG A 76 -5.57 14.41 -7.00
C ARG A 76 -6.09 14.32 -8.43
N PHE A 77 -7.10 15.10 -8.75
CA PHE A 77 -7.59 15.23 -10.12
C PHE A 77 -6.57 15.93 -11.00
N ALA A 78 -5.96 17.02 -10.50
CA ALA A 78 -4.92 17.74 -11.22
C ALA A 78 -3.75 16.83 -11.60
N GLU A 79 -3.26 15.98 -10.71
CA GLU A 79 -2.17 15.03 -10.96
C GLU A 79 -2.51 14.05 -12.10
N LYS A 80 -3.72 13.47 -12.07
CA LYS A 80 -4.15 12.53 -13.12
C LYS A 80 -4.40 13.20 -14.47
N ILE A 81 -4.97 14.40 -14.42
CA ILE A 81 -5.22 15.20 -15.63
C ILE A 81 -3.88 15.57 -16.29
N ARG A 82 -2.89 15.96 -15.51
CA ARG A 82 -1.55 16.26 -16.02
C ARG A 82 -0.95 15.09 -16.78
N HIS A 83 -0.97 13.89 -16.19
CA HIS A 83 -0.47 12.70 -16.88
C HIS A 83 -1.16 12.44 -18.21
N VAL A 84 -2.46 12.74 -18.32
CA VAL A 84 -3.17 12.63 -19.60
C VAL A 84 -2.66 13.69 -20.57
N VAL A 85 -2.61 14.96 -20.15
CA VAL A 85 -2.19 16.08 -21.00
C VAL A 85 -0.76 15.89 -21.51
N GLU A 86 0.17 15.47 -20.68
CA GLU A 86 1.56 15.19 -21.06
C GLU A 86 1.68 14.06 -22.11
N ASN A 87 0.83 13.03 -22.02
CA ASN A 87 0.85 11.91 -22.97
C ASN A 87 0.19 12.23 -24.33
N PHE A 88 -0.64 13.28 -24.39
CA PHE A 88 -1.26 13.71 -25.65
C PHE A 88 -0.36 14.61 -26.52
N SER A 89 0.88 14.84 -26.08
CA SER A 89 1.91 15.59 -26.85
C SER A 89 1.38 16.91 -27.44
N LEU A 90 0.68 17.68 -26.62
CA LEU A 90 0.20 19.00 -27.03
C LEU A 90 1.42 19.92 -27.23
N GLU A 91 1.39 20.74 -28.30
CA GLU A 91 2.45 21.70 -28.62
C GLU A 91 2.70 22.72 -27.48
N GLN A 92 1.67 22.99 -26.67
CA GLN A 92 1.78 23.79 -25.46
C GLN A 92 1.07 23.09 -24.29
N PRO A 93 1.70 23.06 -23.09
CA PRO A 93 1.08 22.47 -21.92
C PRO A 93 -0.16 23.27 -21.49
N ILE A 94 -1.30 22.59 -21.34
CA ILE A 94 -2.52 23.22 -20.82
C ILE A 94 -2.33 23.49 -19.31
N PRO A 95 -2.44 24.75 -18.86
CA PRO A 95 -2.32 25.07 -17.43
C PRO A 95 -3.48 24.52 -16.63
N ILE A 96 -3.16 23.96 -15.45
CA ILE A 96 -4.13 23.35 -14.54
C ILE A 96 -4.24 24.18 -13.27
N PHE A 97 -5.44 24.69 -13.00
CA PHE A 97 -5.78 25.38 -11.75
C PHE A 97 -6.46 24.41 -10.79
N THR A 98 -6.04 24.40 -9.53
CA THR A 98 -6.58 23.47 -8.55
C THR A 98 -6.61 24.05 -7.13
N LEU A 99 -7.52 23.52 -6.31
CA LEU A 99 -7.44 23.66 -4.86
C LEU A 99 -6.41 22.68 -4.30
N SER A 100 -5.66 23.14 -3.32
CA SER A 100 -4.64 22.37 -2.64
C SER A 100 -4.63 22.69 -1.16
N SER A 101 -4.23 21.75 -0.30
CA SER A 101 -3.92 22.04 1.09
C SER A 101 -2.46 22.50 1.21
N VAL A 102 -2.15 23.23 2.30
CA VAL A 102 -0.77 23.70 2.59
C VAL A 102 0.26 22.54 2.69
N THR A 103 -0.22 21.32 2.93
CA THR A 103 0.61 20.11 3.02
C THR A 103 0.95 19.50 1.66
N SER A 104 0.26 19.91 0.58
CA SER A 104 0.57 19.43 -0.76
C SER A 104 1.74 20.20 -1.34
N LEU A 105 2.83 19.51 -1.68
CA LEU A 105 3.96 20.13 -2.36
C LEU A 105 3.62 20.48 -3.80
N PRO A 106 4.17 21.59 -4.29
CA PRO A 106 4.04 21.96 -5.69
C PRO A 106 4.93 21.07 -6.54
N GLU A 107 4.36 20.41 -7.50
CA GLU A 107 5.05 20.17 -8.74
C GLU A 107 4.91 21.45 -9.59
N GLN A 108 5.93 21.78 -10.38
CA GLN A 108 6.15 23.12 -10.92
C GLN A 108 5.04 23.67 -11.84
N ASP A 109 4.08 22.82 -12.26
CA ASP A 109 3.16 23.15 -13.37
C ASP A 109 1.70 23.40 -12.94
N TYR A 110 1.39 23.40 -11.64
CA TYR A 110 0.02 23.68 -11.20
C TYR A 110 -0.14 25.11 -10.67
N ARG A 111 -1.23 25.74 -11.03
CA ARG A 111 -1.67 27.00 -10.44
C ARG A 111 -2.59 26.72 -9.26
N LYS A 112 -2.03 26.69 -8.07
CA LYS A 112 -2.69 26.24 -6.85
C LYS A 112 -3.27 27.41 -6.06
N TYR A 113 -4.55 27.26 -5.70
CA TYR A 113 -5.14 28.06 -4.64
C TYR A 113 -5.05 27.25 -3.33
N GLU A 114 -4.28 27.74 -2.37
CA GLU A 114 -4.00 27.01 -1.13
C GLU A 114 -5.06 27.26 -0.08
N LEU A 115 -5.55 26.17 0.52
CA LEU A 115 -6.45 26.17 1.66
C LEU A 115 -5.62 25.98 2.93
N ASN A 116 -5.53 26.99 3.77
CA ASN A 116 -4.73 26.94 4.99
C ASN A 116 -5.55 26.38 6.16
N TYR A 117 -5.65 25.05 6.23
CA TYR A 117 -6.35 24.37 7.32
C TYR A 117 -5.72 24.58 8.70
N GLY A 118 -4.44 24.93 8.78
CA GLY A 118 -3.77 25.26 10.04
C GLY A 118 -4.28 26.56 10.64
N LEU A 119 -4.47 27.60 9.82
CA LEU A 119 -5.09 28.86 10.22
C LEU A 119 -6.57 28.67 10.57
N LEU A 120 -7.29 27.90 9.76
CA LEU A 120 -8.69 27.57 10.04
C LEU A 120 -8.83 26.85 11.39
N GLY A 121 -8.02 25.83 11.64
CA GLY A 121 -8.03 25.09 12.91
C GLY A 121 -7.72 25.98 14.12
N ARG A 122 -6.79 26.93 13.98
CA ARG A 122 -6.50 27.93 15.02
C ARG A 122 -7.70 28.84 15.27
N ALA A 123 -8.32 29.37 14.21
CA ALA A 123 -9.50 30.21 14.33
C ALA A 123 -10.66 29.49 15.03
N VAL A 124 -10.90 28.22 14.69
CA VAL A 124 -11.90 27.37 15.35
C VAL A 124 -11.57 27.19 16.83
N ALA A 125 -10.33 26.89 17.19
CA ALA A 125 -9.91 26.74 18.58
C ALA A 125 -10.07 28.03 19.39
N GLU A 126 -9.69 29.17 18.82
CA GLU A 126 -9.86 30.50 19.45
C GLU A 126 -11.34 30.82 19.66
N THR A 127 -12.20 30.49 18.69
CA THR A 127 -13.66 30.65 18.81
C THR A 127 -14.22 29.79 19.95
N LEU A 128 -13.85 28.50 20.01
CA LEU A 128 -14.30 27.61 21.10
C LEU A 128 -13.84 28.08 22.48
N ILE A 129 -12.62 28.61 22.60
CA ILE A 129 -12.10 29.19 23.86
C ILE A 129 -12.90 30.45 24.23
N ALA A 130 -13.22 31.30 23.25
CA ALA A 130 -14.01 32.50 23.47
C ALA A 130 -15.45 32.19 23.91
N GLU A 131 -16.08 31.16 23.30
CA GLU A 131 -17.42 30.69 23.71
C GLU A 131 -17.44 30.12 25.12
N SER A 132 -16.40 29.38 25.51
CA SER A 132 -16.28 28.89 26.90
C SER A 132 -16.16 30.00 27.95
N SER A 133 -15.87 31.23 27.52
CA SER A 133 -15.71 32.42 28.35
C SER A 133 -16.94 33.36 28.36
N GLU A 134 -18.13 32.87 27.98
CA GLU A 134 -19.40 33.61 27.90
C GLU A 134 -19.42 34.85 26.97
N LYS A 135 -18.51 34.90 25.99
CA LYS A 135 -18.58 35.94 24.96
C LYS A 135 -19.49 35.46 23.82
N GLN A 136 -20.50 36.28 23.48
CA GLN A 136 -21.36 36.03 22.32
C GLN A 136 -20.50 35.94 21.05
N THR A 137 -20.50 34.78 20.37
CA THR A 137 -19.86 34.58 19.07
C THR A 137 -20.89 34.72 17.96
N GLN A 138 -20.43 35.12 16.77
CA GLN A 138 -21.29 35.14 15.59
C GLN A 138 -21.53 33.70 15.09
N PRO A 139 -22.78 33.36 14.68
CA PRO A 139 -23.14 32.02 14.27
C PRO A 139 -22.44 31.55 13.00
N GLU A 140 -21.92 32.46 12.20
CA GLU A 140 -21.12 32.16 10.98
C GLU A 140 -19.91 33.08 10.93
N GLN A 141 -18.73 32.50 10.77
CA GLN A 141 -17.49 33.24 10.54
C GLN A 141 -16.92 32.87 9.16
N LEU A 142 -16.69 33.87 8.34
CA LEU A 142 -15.98 33.72 7.08
C LEU A 142 -14.48 33.74 7.35
N PHE A 143 -13.82 32.66 6.96
CA PHE A 143 -12.38 32.53 7.06
C PHE A 143 -11.74 32.82 5.69
N GLU A 144 -10.91 33.86 5.61
CA GLU A 144 -10.16 34.20 4.42
C GLU A 144 -8.88 33.38 4.34
N ASN A 145 -8.68 32.72 3.21
CA ASN A 145 -7.47 31.98 2.91
C ASN A 145 -6.38 32.90 2.34
N ASP A 146 -5.12 32.48 2.45
CA ASP A 146 -3.95 33.24 1.95
C ASP A 146 -3.90 33.42 0.42
N GLY A 147 -4.81 32.78 -0.33
CA GLY A 147 -4.98 32.95 -1.77
C GLY A 147 -4.00 32.13 -2.61
N PHE A 148 -3.75 32.59 -3.83
CA PHE A 148 -2.77 31.97 -4.71
C PHE A 148 -1.37 32.27 -4.22
N ARG A 149 -0.63 31.22 -3.84
CA ARG A 149 0.81 31.30 -3.66
C ARG A 149 1.47 30.76 -4.93
N LEU A 150 2.16 31.63 -5.65
CA LEU A 150 3.15 31.20 -6.62
C LEU A 150 4.36 30.70 -5.82
N TRP A 151 4.51 29.40 -5.80
CA TRP A 151 5.55 28.72 -5.02
C TRP A 151 6.98 29.16 -5.37
N ASN A 152 7.21 29.72 -6.55
CA ASN A 152 8.50 30.31 -6.96
C ASN A 152 8.95 31.51 -6.11
N GLN A 153 8.15 31.98 -5.16
CA GLN A 153 8.45 33.13 -4.29
C GLN A 153 8.74 32.75 -2.84
N MET A 154 8.71 31.47 -2.47
CA MET A 154 9.41 31.11 -1.24
C MET A 154 10.90 31.22 -1.55
N GLU A 155 11.54 32.27 -1.04
CA GLU A 155 12.99 32.38 -0.96
C GLU A 155 13.54 31.15 -0.24
N CYS A 156 13.77 30.10 -0.98
CA CYS A 156 14.75 29.11 -0.63
C CYS A 156 16.06 29.88 -0.70
N GLY A 157 16.51 30.40 0.44
CA GLY A 157 17.85 30.95 0.54
C GLY A 157 18.76 29.95 -0.15
N SER A 158 19.68 30.43 -0.98
CA SER A 158 20.60 29.70 -1.86
C SER A 158 21.50 28.68 -1.12
N ARG A 159 20.90 27.77 -0.33
CA ARG A 159 21.56 26.55 0.13
C ARG A 159 21.52 25.55 -1.01
N PRO A 160 22.63 24.87 -1.33
CA PRO A 160 22.60 23.76 -2.27
C PRO A 160 21.53 22.79 -1.80
N VAL A 161 20.53 22.51 -2.65
CA VAL A 161 19.45 21.59 -2.34
C VAL A 161 20.10 20.22 -2.24
N LYS A 162 20.20 19.67 -1.02
CA LYS A 162 20.64 18.30 -0.81
C LYS A 162 19.59 17.39 -1.43
N GLN A 163 20.05 16.37 -2.13
CA GLN A 163 19.17 15.39 -2.77
C GLN A 163 19.51 13.98 -2.26
N LEU A 164 18.49 13.20 -1.96
CA LEU A 164 18.58 11.77 -1.66
C LEU A 164 17.76 10.98 -2.66
N ARG A 165 18.34 9.94 -3.25
CA ARG A 165 17.64 9.05 -4.20
C ARG A 165 17.25 7.74 -3.55
N ILE A 166 15.99 7.39 -3.67
CA ILE A 166 15.41 6.17 -3.12
C ILE A 166 14.97 5.23 -4.23
N LEU A 167 15.45 3.99 -4.20
CA LEU A 167 14.89 2.90 -5.01
C LEU A 167 13.81 2.17 -4.23
N THR A 168 12.60 2.07 -4.80
CA THR A 168 11.42 1.48 -4.15
C THR A 168 10.50 0.77 -5.14
N ILE A 169 9.65 -0.12 -4.62
CA ILE A 169 8.64 -0.83 -5.41
C ILE A 169 7.38 0.03 -5.62
N ASP A 170 6.66 -0.24 -6.71
CA ASP A 170 5.32 0.30 -6.92
C ASP A 170 4.32 -0.38 -5.98
N SER A 171 3.84 0.38 -5.01
CA SER A 171 2.88 -0.09 -4.00
C SER A 171 2.04 1.07 -3.44
N PRO A 172 0.89 0.80 -2.81
CA PRO A 172 0.10 1.85 -2.16
C PRO A 172 0.91 2.67 -1.16
N GLU A 173 1.82 2.03 -0.42
CA GLU A 173 2.68 2.70 0.55
C GLU A 173 3.68 3.66 -0.10
N THR A 174 4.11 3.39 -1.32
CA THR A 174 5.02 4.29 -2.04
C THR A 174 4.39 5.65 -2.31
N MET A 175 3.07 5.70 -2.54
CA MET A 175 2.34 6.97 -2.64
C MET A 175 2.35 7.74 -1.31
N ILE A 176 2.16 7.03 -0.20
CA ILE A 176 2.24 7.61 1.15
C ILE A 176 3.65 8.12 1.43
N LEU A 177 4.69 7.31 1.14
CA LEU A 177 6.09 7.70 1.29
C LEU A 177 6.43 8.97 0.50
N LYS A 178 5.98 9.07 -0.76
CA LYS A 178 6.15 10.27 -1.58
C LYS A 178 5.48 11.50 -0.95
N GLY A 179 4.28 11.33 -0.40
CA GLY A 179 3.58 12.41 0.31
C GLY A 179 4.35 12.90 1.53
N LEU A 180 4.81 11.97 2.37
CA LEU A 180 5.57 12.29 3.59
C LEU A 180 6.97 12.86 3.26
N ALA A 181 7.65 12.33 2.25
CA ALA A 181 8.93 12.87 1.80
C ALA A 181 8.84 14.35 1.40
N ARG A 182 7.68 14.76 0.89
CA ARG A 182 7.39 16.17 0.62
C ARG A 182 7.35 17.02 1.89
N LEU A 183 6.79 16.50 2.98
CA LEU A 183 6.82 17.19 4.28
C LEU A 183 8.26 17.31 4.79
N TYR A 184 9.05 16.24 4.72
CA TYR A 184 10.45 16.25 5.09
C TYR A 184 11.25 17.30 4.29
N THR A 185 11.04 17.36 2.97
CA THR A 185 11.67 18.38 2.11
C THR A 185 11.30 19.79 2.56
N LYS A 186 10.05 20.03 2.93
CA LYS A 186 9.59 21.34 3.43
C LYS A 186 10.25 21.71 4.76
N GLU A 187 10.43 20.75 5.65
CA GLU A 187 11.00 20.97 6.97
C GLU A 187 12.53 21.15 6.92
N THR A 188 13.22 20.39 6.07
CA THR A 188 14.69 20.29 6.10
C THR A 188 15.41 20.92 4.91
N GLY A 189 14.69 21.15 3.79
CA GLY A 189 15.26 21.56 2.51
C GLY A 189 15.92 20.40 1.73
N THR A 190 15.91 19.16 2.25
CA THR A 190 16.47 17.99 1.57
C THR A 190 15.42 17.37 0.64
N GLN A 191 15.71 17.37 -0.66
CA GLN A 191 14.81 16.79 -1.67
C GLN A 191 14.95 15.28 -1.71
N ILE A 192 13.83 14.58 -1.76
CA ILE A 192 13.78 13.11 -1.86
C ILE A 192 13.26 12.72 -3.24
N LEU A 193 14.09 12.02 -4.00
CA LEU A 193 13.77 11.53 -5.34
C LEU A 193 13.48 10.04 -5.29
N PHE A 194 12.42 9.61 -5.97
CA PHE A 194 11.97 8.21 -5.99
C PHE A 194 12.10 7.60 -7.38
N ASP A 195 12.88 6.54 -7.49
CA ASP A 195 12.87 5.64 -8.64
C ASP A 195 11.99 4.43 -8.26
N VAL A 196 10.87 4.27 -8.95
CA VAL A 196 9.82 3.29 -8.64
C VAL A 196 9.76 2.25 -9.73
N TYR A 197 9.83 0.97 -9.34
CA TYR A 197 9.74 -0.15 -10.26
C TYR A 197 8.65 -1.13 -9.83
N ALA A 198 8.10 -1.87 -10.80
CA ALA A 198 7.25 -3.00 -10.51
C ALA A 198 8.02 -4.07 -9.71
N TYR A 199 7.29 -4.87 -8.91
CA TYR A 199 7.91 -5.89 -8.05
C TYR A 199 8.77 -6.89 -8.85
N ASP A 200 8.34 -7.23 -10.07
CA ASP A 200 9.04 -8.18 -10.92
C ASP A 200 10.36 -7.62 -11.48
N ASP A 201 10.46 -6.30 -11.64
CA ASP A 201 11.60 -5.64 -12.28
C ASP A 201 12.63 -5.10 -11.28
N ILE A 202 12.19 -4.78 -10.05
CA ILE A 202 13.03 -4.06 -9.08
C ILE A 202 14.20 -4.90 -8.57
N TYR A 203 14.05 -6.23 -8.47
CA TYR A 203 15.12 -7.11 -7.98
C TYR A 203 16.39 -6.97 -8.83
N GLU A 204 16.23 -6.90 -10.16
CA GLU A 204 17.36 -6.64 -11.05
C GLU A 204 17.99 -5.27 -10.84
N GLN A 205 17.19 -4.25 -10.46
CA GLN A 205 17.72 -2.92 -10.19
C GLN A 205 18.57 -2.90 -8.91
N PHE A 206 18.20 -3.68 -7.88
CA PHE A 206 19.05 -3.86 -6.70
C PHE A 206 20.39 -4.52 -7.05
N LEU A 207 20.39 -5.54 -7.91
CA LEU A 207 21.65 -6.18 -8.35
C LEU A 207 22.53 -5.23 -9.19
N LYS A 208 21.92 -4.38 -10.01
CA LYS A 208 22.64 -3.34 -10.76
C LYS A 208 23.20 -2.26 -9.84
N ALA A 209 22.46 -1.89 -8.79
CA ALA A 209 22.86 -0.89 -7.81
C ALA A 209 24.03 -1.34 -6.92
N GLU A 210 24.29 -2.65 -6.79
CA GLU A 210 25.48 -3.19 -6.10
C GLU A 210 26.79 -2.62 -6.67
N LYS A 211 26.79 -2.29 -7.97
CA LYS A 211 27.98 -1.84 -8.73
C LYS A 211 28.00 -0.33 -9.02
N LYS A 212 26.97 0.42 -8.63
CA LYS A 212 26.83 1.84 -8.99
C LYS A 212 26.34 2.65 -7.79
N ASP A 213 26.93 3.84 -7.61
CA ASP A 213 26.53 4.83 -6.61
C ASP A 213 25.29 5.62 -7.05
N ALA A 214 24.25 4.92 -7.48
CA ALA A 214 23.08 5.55 -8.06
C ALA A 214 22.00 5.93 -7.02
N TYR A 215 22.06 5.33 -5.83
CA TYR A 215 21.02 5.47 -4.81
C TYR A 215 21.62 5.64 -3.42
N ASP A 216 20.94 6.43 -2.58
CA ASP A 216 21.28 6.63 -1.18
C ASP A 216 20.52 5.69 -0.26
N ILE A 217 19.30 5.38 -0.61
CA ILE A 217 18.35 4.62 0.20
C ILE A 217 17.69 3.53 -0.64
N PHE A 218 17.55 2.35 -0.05
CA PHE A 218 16.81 1.22 -0.61
C PHE A 218 15.62 0.86 0.28
N ARG A 219 14.42 0.86 -0.29
CA ARG A 219 13.28 0.22 0.33
C ARG A 219 13.17 -1.19 -0.23
N LEU A 220 13.47 -2.18 0.60
CA LEU A 220 13.46 -3.58 0.25
C LEU A 220 12.16 -4.25 0.73
N ASP A 221 11.73 -5.29 0.02
CA ASP A 221 10.84 -6.27 0.63
C ASP A 221 11.58 -7.04 1.72
N VAL A 222 10.89 -7.39 2.80
CA VAL A 222 11.49 -8.09 3.93
C VAL A 222 12.10 -9.44 3.53
N THR A 223 11.57 -10.06 2.48
CA THR A 223 12.05 -11.33 1.94
C THR A 223 13.45 -11.23 1.33
N TRP A 224 13.84 -10.06 0.85
CA TRP A 224 15.15 -9.85 0.22
C TRP A 224 16.24 -9.40 1.19
N LEU A 225 15.87 -8.98 2.40
CA LEU A 225 16.81 -8.38 3.35
C LEU A 225 17.98 -9.31 3.68
N SER A 226 17.73 -10.59 3.97
CA SER A 226 18.80 -11.54 4.33
C SER A 226 19.81 -11.76 3.21
N TRP A 227 19.39 -11.69 1.95
CA TRP A 227 20.24 -11.89 0.78
C TRP A 227 20.94 -10.62 0.31
N LEU A 228 20.28 -9.47 0.41
CA LEU A 228 20.79 -8.22 -0.17
C LEU A 228 21.48 -7.32 0.86
N ALA A 229 21.25 -7.48 2.17
CA ALA A 229 21.75 -6.54 3.17
C ALA A 229 23.23 -6.27 3.03
N GLU A 230 24.08 -7.27 3.15
CA GLU A 230 25.55 -7.10 3.08
C GLU A 230 26.05 -6.74 1.67
N ARG A 231 25.24 -6.99 0.65
CA ARG A 231 25.61 -6.72 -0.74
C ARG A 231 25.41 -5.26 -1.13
N ILE A 232 24.33 -4.62 -0.64
CA ILE A 232 23.97 -3.27 -1.08
C ILE A 232 23.79 -2.27 0.06
N LEU A 233 23.57 -2.71 1.30
CA LEU A 233 23.38 -1.82 2.45
C LEU A 233 24.66 -1.65 3.27
N GLY A 234 24.81 -0.47 3.86
CA GLY A 234 25.78 -0.21 4.91
C GLY A 234 25.17 -0.55 6.29
N PRO A 235 25.95 -1.13 7.21
CA PRO A 235 25.50 -1.34 8.57
C PRO A 235 25.16 0.00 9.24
N LEU A 236 23.98 0.07 9.85
CA LEU A 236 23.49 1.31 10.47
C LEU A 236 24.28 1.68 11.74
N ASP A 237 24.82 0.68 12.44
CA ASP A 237 25.67 0.86 13.63
C ASP A 237 27.03 1.50 13.31
N GLU A 238 27.52 1.44 12.07
CA GLU A 238 28.70 2.17 11.62
C GLU A 238 28.40 3.64 11.31
N ILE A 239 27.14 3.96 10.99
CA ILE A 239 26.70 5.34 10.69
C ILE A 239 26.32 6.05 11.99
N ASP A 240 25.67 5.33 12.91
CA ASP A 240 25.23 5.81 14.20
C ASP A 240 25.34 4.71 15.26
N ALA A 241 26.29 4.85 16.16
CA ALA A 241 26.52 3.88 17.24
C ALA A 241 25.31 3.71 18.19
N ASP A 242 24.40 4.69 18.24
CA ASP A 242 23.18 4.67 19.07
C ASP A 242 21.92 4.29 18.28
N ILE A 243 22.06 3.68 17.11
CA ILE A 243 20.88 3.26 16.29
C ILE A 243 19.90 2.37 17.07
N GLY A 244 20.40 1.64 18.06
CA GLY A 244 19.58 0.80 18.95
C GLY A 244 18.53 1.56 19.73
N SER A 245 18.71 2.86 19.98
CA SER A 245 17.73 3.70 20.67
C SER A 245 16.40 3.80 19.93
N CYS A 246 16.44 3.79 18.58
CA CYS A 246 15.25 3.80 17.74
C CYS A 246 14.37 2.56 17.97
N TYR A 247 14.95 1.43 18.38
CA TYR A 247 14.22 0.17 18.55
C TYR A 247 13.21 0.20 19.69
N GLN A 248 13.37 1.10 20.66
CA GLN A 248 12.43 1.28 21.76
C GLN A 248 11.04 1.76 21.29
N GLU A 249 10.99 2.39 20.14
CA GLU A 249 9.72 2.87 19.56
C GLU A 249 9.02 1.81 18.71
N TYR A 250 9.68 0.72 18.33
CA TYR A 250 9.14 -0.27 17.41
C TYR A 250 8.55 -1.48 18.13
N ILE A 251 7.65 -2.17 17.47
CA ILE A 251 7.16 -3.47 17.90
C ILE A 251 8.36 -4.44 17.97
N PRO A 252 8.68 -5.00 19.14
CA PRO A 252 9.93 -5.75 19.33
C PRO A 252 10.11 -6.94 18.38
N SER A 253 9.02 -7.61 17.99
CA SER A 253 9.07 -8.75 17.06
C SER A 253 9.50 -8.37 15.64
N LEU A 254 9.41 -7.09 15.26
CA LEU A 254 9.82 -6.62 13.95
C LEU A 254 11.33 -6.43 13.83
N ILE A 255 12.01 -6.06 14.91
CA ILE A 255 13.43 -5.68 14.87
C ILE A 255 14.29 -6.82 14.31
N LYS A 256 14.16 -8.03 14.88
CA LYS A 256 14.96 -9.19 14.43
C LYS A 256 14.75 -9.50 12.94
N LYS A 257 13.56 -9.29 12.40
CA LYS A 257 13.19 -9.73 11.06
C LYS A 257 13.34 -8.66 9.98
N TYR A 258 13.16 -7.39 10.35
CA TYR A 258 13.20 -6.27 9.39
C TYR A 258 14.48 -5.44 9.47
N SER A 259 15.32 -5.65 10.49
CA SER A 259 16.49 -4.81 10.71
C SER A 259 17.81 -5.57 10.73
N VAL A 260 17.82 -6.78 11.31
CA VAL A 260 19.06 -7.48 11.67
C VAL A 260 19.37 -8.63 10.72
N VAL A 261 20.62 -8.66 10.23
CA VAL A 261 21.20 -9.77 9.46
C VAL A 261 22.57 -10.08 10.07
N HIS A 262 22.87 -11.34 10.39
CA HIS A 262 24.11 -11.82 11.02
C HIS A 262 24.51 -10.98 12.25
N GLY A 263 23.53 -10.65 13.08
CA GLY A 263 23.74 -9.88 14.32
C GLY A 263 23.94 -8.37 14.16
N ARG A 264 23.98 -7.84 12.93
CA ARG A 264 24.17 -6.43 12.65
C ARG A 264 22.90 -5.76 12.09
N ALA A 265 22.69 -4.49 12.41
CA ALA A 265 21.56 -3.69 11.92
C ALA A 265 21.87 -3.10 10.54
N TYR A 266 21.08 -3.46 9.53
CA TYR A 266 21.21 -2.95 8.16
C TYR A 266 20.06 -2.05 7.71
N ALA A 267 18.90 -2.18 8.36
CA ALA A 267 17.69 -1.46 7.96
C ALA A 267 16.78 -1.16 9.16
N LEU A 268 15.77 -0.32 8.95
CA LEU A 268 14.67 -0.09 9.89
C LEU A 268 13.36 -0.60 9.27
N PRO A 269 12.41 -1.14 10.06
CA PRO A 269 11.09 -1.50 9.54
C PRO A 269 10.35 -0.23 9.13
N VAL A 270 9.78 -0.19 7.94
CA VAL A 270 9.05 1.00 7.45
C VAL A 270 7.57 0.73 7.22
N THR A 271 7.24 -0.33 6.51
CA THR A 271 5.87 -0.76 6.21
C THR A 271 5.73 -2.25 6.46
N PRO A 272 5.84 -2.70 7.73
CA PRO A 272 5.72 -4.12 8.03
C PRO A 272 4.31 -4.62 7.69
N SER A 273 4.21 -5.87 7.28
CA SER A 273 2.93 -6.46 6.93
C SER A 273 2.86 -7.93 7.36
N THR A 274 1.64 -8.43 7.47
CA THR A 274 1.35 -9.84 7.74
C THR A 274 0.07 -10.23 7.02
N GLN A 275 -0.08 -11.50 6.69
CA GLN A 275 -1.30 -12.01 6.11
C GLN A 275 -2.42 -12.05 7.14
N LEU A 276 -3.62 -11.66 6.71
CA LEU A 276 -4.87 -11.73 7.46
C LEU A 276 -5.97 -12.34 6.58
N LEU A 277 -6.97 -12.92 7.22
CA LEU A 277 -8.21 -13.34 6.59
C LEU A 277 -9.23 -12.21 6.70
N PHE A 278 -9.68 -11.68 5.58
CA PHE A 278 -10.80 -10.76 5.45
C PHE A 278 -12.04 -11.52 5.00
N TYR A 279 -13.20 -11.22 5.58
CA TYR A 279 -14.46 -11.89 5.22
C TYR A 279 -15.64 -10.93 5.28
N ARG A 280 -16.70 -11.27 4.59
CA ARG A 280 -17.94 -10.50 4.52
C ARG A 280 -18.84 -10.80 5.72
N LYS A 281 -18.90 -9.90 6.71
CA LYS A 281 -19.78 -10.03 7.88
C LYS A 281 -21.24 -10.21 7.48
N ASP A 282 -21.71 -9.43 6.52
CA ASP A 282 -23.09 -9.50 6.02
C ASP A 282 -23.46 -10.87 5.42
N LEU A 283 -22.50 -11.64 4.92
CA LEU A 283 -22.72 -13.01 4.47
C LEU A 283 -22.61 -14.00 5.63
N PHE A 284 -21.57 -13.89 6.46
CA PHE A 284 -21.33 -14.83 7.56
C PHE A 284 -22.31 -14.70 8.72
N GLU A 285 -22.90 -13.52 8.92
CA GLU A 285 -23.88 -13.23 9.97
C GLU A 285 -25.34 -13.34 9.46
N ASN A 286 -25.56 -13.46 8.16
CA ASN A 286 -26.89 -13.60 7.58
C ASN A 286 -27.56 -14.91 8.00
N THR A 287 -28.72 -14.81 8.63
CA THR A 287 -29.44 -15.98 9.16
C THR A 287 -29.84 -16.99 8.08
N ALA A 288 -30.25 -16.52 6.89
CA ALA A 288 -30.62 -17.41 5.78
C ALA A 288 -29.39 -18.13 5.22
N VAL A 289 -28.26 -17.43 5.04
CA VAL A 289 -27.00 -18.02 4.57
C VAL A 289 -26.47 -19.06 5.57
N ARG A 290 -26.48 -18.74 6.87
CA ARG A 290 -26.05 -19.66 7.93
C ARG A 290 -26.92 -20.92 7.99
N ARG A 291 -28.24 -20.77 7.84
CA ARG A 291 -29.17 -21.89 7.78
C ARG A 291 -28.86 -22.77 6.58
N LEU A 292 -28.73 -22.19 5.39
CA LEU A 292 -28.42 -22.89 4.15
C LEU A 292 -27.12 -23.67 4.24
N TYR A 293 -26.07 -23.04 4.79
CA TYR A 293 -24.78 -23.70 5.05
C TYR A 293 -24.95 -24.91 6.01
N SER A 294 -25.71 -24.72 7.10
CA SER A 294 -25.94 -25.78 8.08
C SER A 294 -26.75 -26.95 7.51
N GLU A 295 -27.70 -26.68 6.64
CA GLU A 295 -28.48 -27.71 5.92
C GLU A 295 -27.58 -28.49 4.95
N THR A 296 -26.62 -27.84 4.29
CA THR A 296 -25.71 -28.47 3.33
C THR A 296 -24.62 -29.30 4.00
N TYR A 297 -23.96 -28.75 5.04
CA TYR A 297 -22.77 -29.36 5.63
C TYR A 297 -22.95 -29.90 7.05
N HIS A 298 -24.16 -29.82 7.62
CA HIS A 298 -24.48 -30.23 8.98
C HIS A 298 -23.56 -29.60 10.04
N SER A 299 -23.07 -28.38 9.76
CA SER A 299 -22.15 -27.61 10.61
C SER A 299 -22.50 -26.12 10.56
N GLU A 300 -22.05 -25.36 11.55
CA GLU A 300 -22.30 -23.92 11.62
C GLU A 300 -21.31 -23.15 10.75
N LEU A 301 -21.82 -22.19 9.94
CA LEU A 301 -20.96 -21.26 9.21
C LEU A 301 -20.23 -20.34 10.21
N LYS A 302 -18.93 -20.51 10.31
CA LYS A 302 -18.01 -19.72 11.16
C LYS A 302 -16.79 -19.29 10.36
N VAL A 303 -16.05 -18.33 10.90
CA VAL A 303 -14.75 -17.94 10.35
C VAL A 303 -13.80 -19.15 10.37
N PRO A 304 -13.22 -19.57 9.24
CA PRO A 304 -12.45 -20.82 9.15
C PRO A 304 -11.16 -20.77 9.98
N LYS A 305 -10.85 -21.85 10.66
CA LYS A 305 -9.64 -22.04 11.48
C LYS A 305 -8.61 -22.95 10.82
N SER A 306 -9.01 -23.72 9.80
CA SER A 306 -8.17 -24.59 8.98
C SER A 306 -8.40 -24.31 7.49
N PHE A 307 -7.47 -24.72 6.63
CA PHE A 307 -7.67 -24.61 5.18
C PHE A 307 -8.71 -25.61 4.65
N THR A 308 -8.94 -26.71 5.35
CA THR A 308 -10.08 -27.59 5.06
C THR A 308 -11.41 -26.87 5.23
N GLU A 309 -11.60 -26.17 6.37
CA GLU A 309 -12.81 -25.33 6.59
C GLU A 309 -12.89 -24.18 5.60
N TYR A 310 -11.77 -23.53 5.30
CA TYR A 310 -11.70 -22.47 4.31
C TYR A 310 -12.17 -22.94 2.94
N ASN A 311 -11.70 -24.09 2.48
CA ASN A 311 -12.08 -24.66 1.19
C ASN A 311 -13.56 -25.07 1.15
N GLN A 312 -14.09 -25.65 2.23
CA GLN A 312 -15.51 -26.00 2.33
C GLN A 312 -16.41 -24.76 2.27
N ILE A 313 -16.02 -23.66 2.93
CA ILE A 313 -16.74 -22.38 2.86
C ILE A 313 -16.62 -21.76 1.45
N ALA A 314 -15.44 -21.86 0.84
CA ALA A 314 -15.23 -21.38 -0.53
C ALA A 314 -16.10 -22.13 -1.54
N GLU A 315 -16.21 -23.46 -1.42
CA GLU A 315 -17.12 -24.30 -2.19
C GLU A 315 -18.56 -23.84 -2.04
N PHE A 316 -19.04 -23.68 -0.81
CA PHE A 316 -20.39 -23.24 -0.52
C PHE A 316 -20.73 -21.92 -1.22
N PHE A 317 -19.88 -20.91 -1.08
CA PHE A 317 -20.14 -19.61 -1.67
C PHE A 317 -19.97 -19.57 -3.20
N ALA A 318 -19.16 -20.45 -3.76
CA ALA A 318 -18.93 -20.50 -5.20
C ALA A 318 -20.00 -21.31 -5.96
N GLU A 319 -20.55 -22.37 -5.36
CA GLU A 319 -21.35 -23.35 -6.08
C GLU A 319 -22.81 -23.50 -5.59
N ASN A 320 -23.19 -22.87 -4.48
CA ASN A 320 -24.56 -23.04 -3.96
C ASN A 320 -25.58 -22.23 -4.78
N GLU A 321 -26.45 -22.94 -5.48
CA GLU A 321 -27.48 -22.39 -6.37
C GLU A 321 -28.61 -21.61 -5.64
N HIS A 322 -28.69 -21.72 -4.32
CA HIS A 322 -29.72 -21.04 -3.52
C HIS A 322 -29.23 -19.67 -2.99
N LEU A 323 -27.97 -19.28 -3.25
CA LEU A 323 -27.49 -17.94 -2.98
C LEU A 323 -27.96 -16.97 -4.07
N GLU A 324 -28.21 -15.72 -3.69
CA GLU A 324 -28.60 -14.67 -4.65
C GLU A 324 -27.55 -14.43 -5.72
N GLN A 325 -26.28 -14.63 -5.37
CA GLN A 325 -25.13 -14.61 -6.29
C GLN A 325 -24.02 -15.50 -5.75
N ASN A 326 -23.15 -15.98 -6.64
CA ASN A 326 -21.97 -16.72 -6.27
C ASN A 326 -20.84 -15.76 -5.86
N TYR A 327 -20.07 -16.18 -4.85
CA TYR A 327 -18.90 -15.46 -4.37
C TYR A 327 -17.70 -16.39 -4.44
N TYR A 328 -16.63 -15.90 -5.03
CA TYR A 328 -15.39 -16.68 -5.12
C TYR A 328 -14.50 -16.44 -3.90
N SER A 329 -13.55 -17.35 -3.67
CA SER A 329 -12.38 -17.09 -2.84
C SER A 329 -11.23 -16.59 -3.69
N ASN A 330 -10.30 -15.84 -3.10
CA ASN A 330 -9.11 -15.42 -3.85
C ASN A 330 -8.02 -16.50 -3.81
N LEU A 331 -7.31 -16.63 -4.94
CA LEU A 331 -5.95 -17.15 -5.01
C LEU A 331 -5.12 -16.17 -5.82
N THR A 332 -4.00 -15.74 -5.26
CA THR A 332 -3.09 -14.81 -5.93
C THR A 332 -1.98 -15.63 -6.60
N LEU A 333 -2.09 -15.81 -7.92
CA LEU A 333 -1.21 -16.64 -8.73
C LEU A 333 -0.51 -15.75 -9.77
N GLY A 334 0.45 -14.96 -9.32
CA GLY A 334 1.21 -14.01 -10.14
C GLY A 334 2.48 -14.62 -10.73
N ASN A 335 3.62 -14.02 -10.37
CA ASN A 335 4.91 -14.64 -10.63
C ASN A 335 5.16 -15.84 -9.69
N LEU A 336 6.27 -16.54 -9.90
CA LEU A 336 6.60 -17.74 -9.11
C LEU A 336 6.65 -17.47 -7.60
N GLY A 337 7.18 -16.31 -7.19
CA GLY A 337 7.24 -15.92 -5.76
C GLY A 337 5.86 -15.71 -5.14
N VAL A 338 4.97 -15.06 -5.86
CA VAL A 338 3.57 -14.86 -5.45
C VAL A 338 2.83 -16.19 -5.35
N THR A 339 2.98 -17.05 -6.36
CA THR A 339 2.40 -18.40 -6.39
C THR A 339 2.93 -19.27 -5.24
N ALA A 340 4.24 -19.20 -4.97
CA ALA A 340 4.86 -19.87 -3.84
C ALA A 340 4.29 -19.44 -2.48
N THR A 341 3.94 -18.16 -2.33
CA THR A 341 3.36 -17.62 -1.10
C THR A 341 2.02 -18.26 -0.76
N GLU A 342 1.18 -18.56 -1.74
CA GLU A 342 -0.08 -19.30 -1.52
C GLU A 342 0.15 -20.72 -0.97
N PHE A 343 1.18 -21.39 -1.46
CA PHE A 343 1.58 -22.71 -0.94
C PHE A 343 2.14 -22.59 0.49
N LEU A 344 3.06 -21.65 0.73
CA LEU A 344 3.68 -21.45 2.04
C LEU A 344 2.69 -21.07 3.12
N THR A 345 1.66 -20.28 2.81
CA THR A 345 0.58 -19.92 3.74
C THR A 345 -0.14 -21.17 4.25
N ARG A 346 -0.36 -22.16 3.37
CA ARG A 346 -0.95 -23.46 3.72
C ARG A 346 0.05 -24.36 4.43
N LEU A 347 1.28 -24.39 3.98
CA LEU A 347 2.34 -25.19 4.62
C LEU A 347 2.54 -24.81 6.08
N PHE A 348 2.58 -23.52 6.39
CA PHE A 348 2.71 -23.04 7.78
C PHE A 348 1.46 -23.31 8.63
N SER A 349 0.32 -23.68 8.06
CA SER A 349 -0.81 -24.17 8.85
C SER A 349 -0.58 -25.58 9.41
N HIS A 350 0.32 -26.37 8.79
CA HIS A 350 0.62 -27.75 9.15
C HIS A 350 1.96 -27.89 9.88
N LYS A 351 2.91 -26.98 9.65
CA LYS A 351 4.20 -26.99 10.35
C LYS A 351 4.68 -25.59 10.69
N LYS A 352 5.46 -25.46 11.77
CA LYS A 352 5.93 -24.18 12.30
C LYS A 352 7.20 -23.66 11.62
N HIS A 353 8.02 -24.53 11.07
CA HIS A 353 9.32 -24.19 10.51
C HIS A 353 9.52 -24.90 9.17
N LEU A 354 10.23 -24.25 8.25
CA LEU A 354 10.64 -24.85 6.98
C LEU A 354 11.79 -25.83 7.12
N TYR A 355 12.60 -25.65 8.16
CA TYR A 355 13.86 -26.36 8.36
C TYR A 355 13.75 -27.37 9.51
N GLU A 356 14.46 -28.46 9.34
CA GLU A 356 14.67 -29.48 10.38
C GLU A 356 15.73 -29.02 11.40
N LYS A 357 15.97 -29.84 12.42
CA LYS A 357 16.94 -29.54 13.50
C LYS A 357 18.37 -29.37 12.98
N ASP A 358 18.72 -30.02 11.89
CA ASP A 358 20.01 -29.92 11.19
C ASP A 358 20.12 -28.71 10.24
N GLY A 359 19.08 -27.87 10.19
CA GLY A 359 19.02 -26.68 9.35
C GLY A 359 18.62 -26.94 7.90
N ARG A 360 18.35 -28.18 7.49
CA ARG A 360 17.86 -28.47 6.12
C ARG A 360 16.41 -28.05 5.95
N VAL A 361 16.13 -27.44 4.82
CA VAL A 361 14.76 -27.10 4.38
C VAL A 361 14.12 -28.34 3.77
N VAL A 362 12.92 -28.70 4.27
CA VAL A 362 12.16 -29.86 3.82
C VAL A 362 10.74 -29.42 3.43
N ILE A 363 10.32 -29.72 2.19
CA ILE A 363 9.04 -29.31 1.62
C ILE A 363 8.19 -30.46 1.09
N ASN A 364 8.74 -31.65 0.94
CA ASN A 364 8.07 -32.83 0.40
C ASN A 364 7.57 -33.84 1.46
N ASP A 365 7.50 -33.38 2.71
CA ASP A 365 6.91 -34.15 3.81
C ASP A 365 5.36 -34.16 3.73
N GLN A 366 4.71 -34.85 4.69
CA GLN A 366 3.25 -34.94 4.72
C GLN A 366 2.58 -33.54 4.82
N ALA A 367 3.21 -32.59 5.52
CA ALA A 367 2.71 -31.21 5.61
C ALA A 367 2.74 -30.50 4.24
N GLY A 368 3.82 -30.68 3.48
CA GLY A 368 3.94 -30.14 2.13
C GLY A 368 2.92 -30.73 1.15
N ILE A 369 2.73 -32.06 1.20
CA ILE A 369 1.73 -32.73 0.36
C ILE A 369 0.33 -32.19 0.67
N GLN A 370 -0.05 -32.14 1.93
CA GLN A 370 -1.37 -31.66 2.35
C GLN A 370 -1.59 -30.19 1.98
N ALA A 371 -0.60 -29.35 2.17
CA ALA A 371 -0.67 -27.93 1.82
C ALA A 371 -0.91 -27.71 0.31
N LEU A 372 -0.25 -28.48 -0.54
CA LEU A 372 -0.42 -28.38 -1.98
C LEU A 372 -1.77 -28.97 -2.46
N GLU A 373 -2.25 -30.05 -1.84
CA GLU A 373 -3.59 -30.59 -2.10
C GLU A 373 -4.69 -29.60 -1.71
N GLU A 374 -4.55 -28.90 -0.56
CA GLU A 374 -5.48 -27.84 -0.12
C GLU A 374 -5.48 -26.68 -1.13
N LEU A 375 -4.33 -26.31 -1.68
CA LEU A 375 -4.23 -25.26 -2.70
C LEU A 375 -4.89 -25.68 -4.01
N VAL A 376 -4.69 -26.91 -4.47
CA VAL A 376 -5.36 -27.46 -5.65
C VAL A 376 -6.88 -27.46 -5.46
N THR A 377 -7.34 -27.80 -4.27
CA THR A 377 -8.77 -27.74 -3.93
C THR A 377 -9.30 -26.31 -3.98
N ALA A 378 -8.59 -25.36 -3.35
CA ALA A 378 -8.97 -23.95 -3.35
C ALA A 378 -9.09 -23.37 -4.78
N LYS A 379 -8.23 -23.84 -5.71
CA LYS A 379 -8.27 -23.39 -7.11
C LYS A 379 -9.59 -23.66 -7.80
N ARG A 380 -10.32 -24.71 -7.42
CA ARG A 380 -11.62 -25.07 -7.99
C ARG A 380 -12.69 -24.00 -7.71
N TYR A 381 -12.59 -23.36 -6.54
CA TYR A 381 -13.58 -22.39 -6.02
C TYR A 381 -13.07 -20.94 -6.10
N SER A 382 -11.94 -20.72 -6.74
CA SER A 382 -11.42 -19.38 -7.02
C SER A 382 -11.97 -18.83 -8.34
N ASP A 383 -11.89 -17.51 -8.52
CA ASP A 383 -12.25 -16.88 -9.79
C ASP A 383 -11.45 -17.54 -10.95
N LYS A 384 -12.12 -17.75 -12.08
CA LYS A 384 -11.49 -18.26 -13.30
C LYS A 384 -10.45 -17.30 -13.86
N LYS A 385 -10.61 -16.01 -13.59
CA LYS A 385 -9.65 -14.97 -13.91
C LYS A 385 -8.45 -15.07 -12.97
N VAL A 386 -7.25 -15.16 -13.54
CA VAL A 386 -6.01 -15.18 -12.74
C VAL A 386 -5.81 -13.83 -12.05
N VAL A 387 -5.83 -13.85 -10.72
CA VAL A 387 -5.47 -12.70 -9.89
C VAL A 387 -3.96 -12.69 -9.71
N ARG A 388 -3.27 -11.69 -10.27
CA ARG A 388 -1.80 -11.68 -10.31
C ARG A 388 -1.14 -11.00 -9.13
N TRP A 389 -1.87 -10.16 -8.41
CA TRP A 389 -1.30 -9.37 -7.32
C TRP A 389 -2.33 -9.05 -6.24
N TRP A 390 -1.86 -8.85 -5.03
CA TRP A 390 -2.69 -8.62 -3.83
C TRP A 390 -3.56 -7.36 -3.91
N THR A 391 -3.11 -6.29 -4.59
CA THR A 391 -3.95 -5.10 -4.85
C THR A 391 -5.20 -5.44 -5.65
N THR A 392 -5.08 -6.32 -6.67
CA THR A 392 -6.22 -6.78 -7.47
C THR A 392 -7.20 -7.58 -6.60
N SER A 393 -6.68 -8.48 -5.77
CA SER A 393 -7.50 -9.25 -4.81
C SER A 393 -8.26 -8.34 -3.85
N ALA A 394 -7.59 -7.32 -3.28
CA ALA A 394 -8.23 -6.34 -2.40
C ALA A 394 -9.34 -5.55 -3.12
N LYS A 395 -9.14 -5.17 -4.38
CA LYS A 395 -10.16 -4.50 -5.21
C LYS A 395 -11.34 -5.41 -5.51
N ASP A 396 -11.12 -6.68 -5.85
CA ASP A 396 -12.22 -7.64 -6.08
C ASP A 396 -13.04 -7.88 -4.81
N PHE A 397 -12.41 -7.90 -3.63
CA PHE A 397 -13.11 -7.94 -2.36
C PHE A 397 -13.91 -6.65 -2.11
N ALA A 398 -13.32 -5.48 -2.35
CA ALA A 398 -13.99 -4.19 -2.24
C ALA A 398 -15.22 -4.07 -3.16
N GLU A 399 -15.16 -4.64 -4.36
CA GLU A 399 -16.27 -4.71 -5.30
C GLU A 399 -17.37 -5.72 -4.90
N GLY A 400 -17.15 -6.50 -3.84
CA GLY A 400 -18.10 -7.48 -3.32
C GLY A 400 -18.14 -8.81 -4.07
N LYS A 401 -17.11 -9.14 -4.88
CA LYS A 401 -17.02 -10.39 -5.63
C LYS A 401 -16.61 -11.59 -4.78
N LEU A 402 -15.90 -11.32 -3.67
CA LEU A 402 -15.32 -12.34 -2.81
C LEU A 402 -16.08 -12.44 -1.49
N ALA A 403 -16.35 -13.65 -1.02
CA ALA A 403 -16.86 -13.89 0.33
C ALA A 403 -15.76 -13.81 1.40
N MET A 404 -14.57 -14.29 1.03
CA MET A 404 -13.37 -14.32 1.85
C MET A 404 -12.14 -13.99 1.00
N MET A 405 -11.11 -13.44 1.68
CA MET A 405 -9.84 -13.11 1.06
C MET A 405 -8.71 -13.26 2.08
N ILE A 406 -7.65 -13.98 1.73
CA ILE A 406 -6.38 -13.89 2.46
C ILE A 406 -5.51 -12.86 1.75
N ASN A 407 -5.08 -11.84 2.49
CA ASN A 407 -4.27 -10.77 1.92
C ASN A 407 -3.31 -10.19 2.96
N PHE A 408 -2.27 -9.53 2.50
CA PHE A 408 -1.36 -8.80 3.38
C PHE A 408 -2.01 -7.52 3.90
N SER A 409 -1.79 -7.21 5.18
CA SER A 409 -2.43 -6.09 5.88
C SER A 409 -2.13 -4.71 5.29
N ASN A 410 -1.01 -4.55 4.59
CA ASN A 410 -0.64 -3.31 3.91
C ASN A 410 -1.47 -3.03 2.64
N TYR A 411 -2.12 -4.04 2.04
CA TYR A 411 -3.05 -3.84 0.93
C TYR A 411 -4.50 -3.66 1.40
N ALA A 412 -4.77 -3.81 2.70
CA ALA A 412 -6.13 -3.75 3.22
C ALA A 412 -6.80 -2.38 3.08
N SER A 413 -6.02 -1.30 3.01
CA SER A 413 -6.57 0.05 2.75
C SER A 413 -7.29 0.17 1.41
N GLU A 414 -6.93 -0.64 0.41
CA GLU A 414 -7.64 -0.70 -0.88
C GLU A 414 -9.10 -1.14 -0.73
N ILE A 415 -9.43 -1.88 0.34
CA ILE A 415 -10.80 -2.32 0.64
C ILE A 415 -11.70 -1.13 1.01
N LEU A 416 -11.13 -0.05 1.56
CA LEU A 416 -11.86 1.17 1.93
C LEU A 416 -11.90 2.22 0.82
N GLY A 417 -11.38 1.91 -0.37
CA GLY A 417 -11.36 2.82 -1.50
C GLY A 417 -12.75 3.35 -1.89
N SER A 418 -12.79 4.52 -2.51
CA SER A 418 -14.02 5.11 -3.02
C SER A 418 -14.72 4.15 -4.00
N GLY A 419 -15.97 3.81 -3.74
CA GLY A 419 -16.74 2.83 -4.51
C GLY A 419 -16.65 1.40 -3.98
N SER A 420 -16.02 1.17 -2.81
CA SER A 420 -16.16 -0.09 -2.10
C SER A 420 -17.62 -0.36 -1.73
N ARG A 421 -18.04 -1.61 -1.95
CA ARG A 421 -19.39 -2.09 -1.62
C ARG A 421 -19.45 -2.83 -0.29
N VAL A 422 -18.29 -3.00 0.38
CA VAL A 422 -18.17 -3.84 1.57
C VAL A 422 -17.83 -3.04 2.84
N VAL A 423 -17.67 -1.73 2.73
CA VAL A 423 -17.43 -0.85 3.90
C VAL A 423 -18.54 -1.05 4.94
N GLY A 424 -18.16 -1.22 6.20
CA GLY A 424 -19.07 -1.53 7.30
C GLY A 424 -19.33 -3.04 7.48
N ASN A 425 -19.06 -3.87 6.46
CA ASN A 425 -19.32 -5.31 6.46
C ASN A 425 -18.03 -6.16 6.42
N ILE A 426 -16.90 -5.56 6.78
CA ILE A 426 -15.59 -6.22 6.77
C ILE A 426 -15.33 -6.88 8.12
N GLY A 427 -15.17 -8.20 8.12
CA GLY A 427 -14.62 -8.96 9.23
C GLY A 427 -13.15 -9.26 8.98
N VAL A 428 -12.37 -9.30 10.05
CA VAL A 428 -10.93 -9.61 10.00
C VAL A 428 -10.61 -10.70 11.01
N ALA A 429 -9.80 -11.66 10.60
CA ALA A 429 -9.35 -12.76 11.44
C ALA A 429 -7.91 -13.17 11.09
N MET A 430 -7.31 -13.99 11.94
CA MET A 430 -6.06 -14.66 11.60
C MET A 430 -6.29 -15.62 10.43
N VAL A 431 -5.26 -15.81 9.60
CA VAL A 431 -5.30 -16.84 8.55
C VAL A 431 -5.57 -18.22 9.14
N PRO A 432 -6.19 -19.14 8.38
CA PRO A 432 -6.33 -20.54 8.81
C PRO A 432 -4.98 -21.13 9.25
N GLY A 433 -4.99 -21.92 10.33
CA GLY A 433 -3.77 -22.44 10.97
C GLY A 433 -3.07 -21.45 11.89
N ARG A 434 -3.41 -20.16 11.87
CA ARG A 434 -2.92 -19.11 12.77
C ARG A 434 -1.40 -18.84 12.72
N ASN A 435 -0.78 -19.16 11.59
CA ASN A 435 0.64 -18.97 11.32
C ASN A 435 0.82 -18.14 10.03
N PRO A 436 0.58 -16.83 10.08
CA PRO A 436 0.67 -15.96 8.90
C PRO A 436 2.12 -15.80 8.44
N ILE A 437 2.29 -15.35 7.21
CA ILE A 437 3.59 -14.99 6.62
C ILE A 437 3.82 -13.49 6.80
N TYR A 438 5.08 -13.09 7.03
CA TYR A 438 5.52 -11.72 6.97
C TYR A 438 5.57 -11.22 5.52
N GLY A 439 5.26 -9.95 5.36
CA GLY A 439 5.44 -9.19 4.13
C GLY A 439 5.81 -7.74 4.42
N GLY A 440 5.71 -6.92 3.41
CA GLY A 440 5.97 -5.49 3.53
C GLY A 440 7.45 -5.13 3.49
N GLY A 441 7.80 -3.94 3.96
CA GLY A 441 9.07 -3.33 3.65
C GLY A 441 9.93 -2.92 4.81
N THR A 442 11.20 -2.96 4.52
CA THR A 442 12.27 -2.39 5.33
C THR A 442 13.04 -1.34 4.52
N ILE A 443 13.68 -0.40 5.20
CA ILE A 443 14.40 0.69 4.58
C ILE A 443 15.82 0.77 5.13
N GLY A 444 16.81 0.81 4.23
CA GLY A 444 18.22 0.84 4.58
C GLY A 444 19.02 1.80 3.71
N ILE A 445 20.24 2.10 4.12
CA ILE A 445 21.13 3.06 3.49
C ILE A 445 22.10 2.31 2.58
N SER A 446 22.28 2.79 1.35
CA SER A 446 23.28 2.25 0.44
C SER A 446 24.69 2.28 1.06
N LYS A 447 25.42 1.17 0.99
CA LYS A 447 26.81 1.13 1.43
C LYS A 447 27.69 2.13 0.66
N ASN A 448 27.29 2.47 -0.58
CA ASN A 448 28.00 3.35 -1.49
C ASN A 448 27.54 4.82 -1.39
N SER A 449 26.50 5.14 -0.61
CA SER A 449 26.03 6.53 -0.50
C SER A 449 27.10 7.45 0.11
N SER A 450 27.28 8.60 -0.51
CA SER A 450 28.07 9.70 0.04
C SER A 450 27.32 10.55 1.08
N CYS A 451 25.99 10.38 1.16
CA CYS A 451 25.08 11.16 1.99
C CYS A 451 24.49 10.35 3.17
N LYS A 452 25.26 9.41 3.75
CA LYS A 452 24.78 8.44 4.75
C LYS A 452 24.11 9.09 5.96
N GLN A 453 24.64 10.21 6.47
CA GLN A 453 24.05 10.90 7.63
C GLN A 453 22.72 11.55 7.30
N ASP A 454 22.59 12.19 6.13
CA ASP A 454 21.33 12.78 5.68
C ASP A 454 20.29 11.69 5.39
N ALA A 455 20.71 10.57 4.79
CA ALA A 455 19.87 9.39 4.58
C ALA A 455 19.38 8.80 5.90
N LEU A 456 20.24 8.68 6.91
CA LEU A 456 19.88 8.20 8.23
C LEU A 456 18.88 9.14 8.92
N ALA A 457 19.09 10.45 8.83
CA ALA A 457 18.18 11.44 9.39
C ALA A 457 16.76 11.29 8.78
N PHE A 458 16.67 11.12 7.45
CA PHE A 458 15.41 10.87 6.78
C PHE A 458 14.73 9.57 7.25
N ILE A 459 15.48 8.46 7.32
CA ILE A 459 14.92 7.17 7.73
C ILE A 459 14.44 7.21 9.18
N LYS A 460 15.20 7.80 10.10
CA LYS A 460 14.80 7.99 11.49
C LYS A 460 13.55 8.86 11.62
N TRP A 461 13.48 9.96 10.87
CA TRP A 461 12.30 10.81 10.83
C TRP A 461 11.06 10.04 10.33
N LEU A 462 11.21 9.29 9.24
CA LEU A 462 10.12 8.52 8.62
C LEU A 462 9.54 7.45 9.55
N THR A 463 10.39 6.79 10.32
CA THR A 463 10.02 5.65 11.18
C THR A 463 9.72 6.05 12.63
N SER A 464 9.95 7.31 12.99
CA SER A 464 9.60 7.86 14.31
C SER A 464 8.12 8.26 14.41
N ASP A 465 7.58 8.29 15.62
CA ASP A 465 6.30 8.96 15.87
C ASP A 465 6.52 10.50 15.90
N PRO A 466 5.67 11.36 15.30
CA PRO A 466 4.31 11.07 14.79
C PRO A 466 4.23 10.62 13.32
N VAL A 467 5.35 10.58 12.57
CA VAL A 467 5.35 10.31 11.12
C VAL A 467 4.88 8.89 10.83
N ALA A 468 5.41 7.91 11.55
CA ALA A 468 5.00 6.50 11.42
C ALA A 468 3.51 6.29 11.74
N SER A 469 2.96 7.04 12.68
CA SER A 469 1.51 7.04 12.95
C SER A 469 0.72 7.74 11.83
N GLY A 470 1.28 8.79 11.24
CA GLY A 470 0.71 9.45 10.06
C GLY A 470 0.61 8.51 8.86
N MET A 471 1.62 7.65 8.64
CA MET A 471 1.55 6.60 7.62
C MET A 471 0.37 5.66 7.85
N ALA A 472 0.15 5.22 9.09
CA ALA A 472 -0.97 4.35 9.42
C ALA A 472 -2.32 5.05 9.24
N ALA A 473 -2.43 6.33 9.59
CA ALA A 473 -3.64 7.14 9.36
C ALA A 473 -3.96 7.31 7.87
N LEU A 474 -2.96 7.15 7.00
CA LEU A 474 -3.12 7.16 5.53
C LEU A 474 -3.36 5.76 4.94
N GLY A 475 -3.52 4.74 5.78
CA GLY A 475 -3.87 3.38 5.36
C GLY A 475 -2.70 2.40 5.23
N SER A 476 -1.49 2.79 5.66
CA SER A 476 -0.34 1.89 5.74
C SER A 476 -0.30 1.14 7.09
N VAL A 477 0.70 0.32 7.28
CA VAL A 477 0.99 -0.35 8.56
C VAL A 477 2.23 0.29 9.18
N SER A 478 2.16 0.65 10.45
CA SER A 478 3.24 1.31 11.17
C SER A 478 4.12 0.32 11.94
N PRO A 479 5.44 0.52 11.96
CA PRO A 479 6.32 -0.21 12.88
C PRO A 479 6.24 0.30 14.33
N SER A 480 5.75 1.54 14.54
CA SER A 480 5.74 2.21 15.85
C SER A 480 4.67 1.61 16.78
N ILE A 481 5.08 1.23 17.99
CA ILE A 481 4.17 0.72 19.01
C ILE A 481 3.13 1.77 19.43
N LYS A 482 3.50 3.06 19.39
CA LYS A 482 2.63 4.18 19.77
C LYS A 482 1.42 4.34 18.85
N THR A 483 1.54 3.94 17.58
CA THR A 483 0.44 3.99 16.61
C THR A 483 -0.79 3.23 17.10
N TYR A 484 -0.56 2.08 17.71
CA TYR A 484 -1.62 1.14 18.10
C TYR A 484 -2.36 1.54 19.39
N SER A 485 -1.92 2.60 20.06
CA SER A 485 -2.65 3.25 21.16
C SER A 485 -3.48 4.44 20.68
N LYS A 486 -3.41 4.81 19.39
CA LYS A 486 -4.14 5.96 18.82
C LYS A 486 -5.51 5.49 18.32
N TYR A 487 -6.53 5.65 19.17
CA TYR A 487 -7.88 5.16 18.89
C TYR A 487 -8.42 5.57 17.51
N HIS A 488 -8.24 6.82 17.10
CA HIS A 488 -8.71 7.34 15.82
C HIS A 488 -8.11 6.65 14.59
N ILE A 489 -6.97 5.97 14.72
CA ILE A 489 -6.36 5.17 13.65
C ILE A 489 -6.96 3.77 13.66
N ILE A 490 -7.03 3.15 14.85
CA ILE A 490 -7.52 1.78 15.01
C ILE A 490 -9.01 1.67 14.69
N ASP A 491 -9.80 2.69 14.99
CA ASP A 491 -11.23 2.73 14.67
C ASP A 491 -11.47 2.71 13.14
N VAL A 492 -10.66 3.42 12.39
CA VAL A 492 -10.74 3.44 10.91
C VAL A 492 -10.17 2.15 10.29
N PHE A 493 -9.08 1.61 10.86
CA PHE A 493 -8.34 0.46 10.33
C PHE A 493 -8.24 -0.66 11.38
N PRO A 494 -9.35 -1.33 11.73
CA PRO A 494 -9.37 -2.30 12.85
C PRO A 494 -8.47 -3.51 12.65
N TRP A 495 -8.09 -3.83 11.42
CA TRP A 495 -7.11 -4.89 11.14
C TRP A 495 -5.69 -4.58 11.62
N LEU A 496 -5.37 -3.32 11.92
CA LEU A 496 -4.04 -2.94 12.41
C LEU A 496 -3.76 -3.56 13.78
N GLU A 497 -4.74 -3.58 14.69
CA GLU A 497 -4.58 -4.20 15.99
C GLU A 497 -4.27 -5.71 15.86
N LEU A 498 -5.05 -6.40 15.02
CA LEU A 498 -4.79 -7.81 14.73
C LEU A 498 -3.43 -8.03 14.04
N SER A 499 -3.01 -7.11 13.15
CA SER A 499 -1.69 -7.16 12.51
C SER A 499 -0.56 -7.11 13.55
N LYS A 500 -0.66 -6.21 14.54
CA LYS A 500 0.29 -6.11 15.65
C LYS A 500 0.41 -7.43 16.41
N ASP A 501 -0.72 -8.06 16.74
CA ASP A 501 -0.74 -9.36 17.43
C ASP A 501 -0.17 -10.48 16.57
N CYS A 502 -0.32 -10.39 15.25
CA CYS A 502 0.20 -11.36 14.31
C CYS A 502 1.72 -11.24 14.11
N PHE A 503 2.32 -10.06 14.26
CA PHE A 503 3.77 -9.92 14.04
C PHE A 503 4.60 -10.84 14.91
N GLY A 504 4.20 -11.12 16.15
CA GLY A 504 4.88 -12.10 17.02
C GLY A 504 4.74 -13.55 16.57
N LYS A 505 3.73 -13.86 15.76
CA LYS A 505 3.37 -15.23 15.31
C LYS A 505 3.69 -15.48 13.85
N SER A 506 3.99 -14.43 13.09
CA SER A 506 4.27 -14.53 11.65
C SER A 506 5.59 -15.23 11.37
N HIS A 507 5.61 -15.99 10.29
CA HIS A 507 6.79 -16.73 9.81
C HIS A 507 7.45 -15.98 8.66
N THR A 508 8.78 -16.03 8.67
CA THR A 508 9.57 -15.74 7.48
C THR A 508 10.01 -17.06 6.86
N GLN A 509 10.26 -17.06 5.57
CA GLN A 509 10.85 -18.17 4.85
C GLN A 509 12.35 -18.32 5.16
N ARG A 510 12.87 -17.60 6.14
CA ARG A 510 14.29 -17.60 6.51
C ARG A 510 14.65 -18.82 7.35
N ILE A 511 15.84 -19.33 7.10
CA ILE A 511 16.61 -20.09 8.08
C ILE A 511 16.88 -19.18 9.28
N PRO A 512 16.96 -19.70 10.53
CA PRO A 512 17.14 -18.87 11.72
C PRO A 512 18.27 -17.86 11.56
N ALA A 513 18.08 -16.66 12.09
CA ALA A 513 19.08 -15.59 12.07
C ALA A 513 20.41 -15.98 12.79
N ASP A 514 20.41 -17.06 13.55
CA ASP A 514 21.57 -17.60 14.27
C ASP A 514 22.42 -18.54 13.40
N SER A 515 21.97 -18.85 12.16
CA SER A 515 22.80 -19.56 11.20
C SER A 515 23.61 -18.53 10.39
N ASP A 516 24.90 -18.75 10.27
CA ASP A 516 25.80 -17.96 9.40
C ASP A 516 25.48 -18.14 7.91
N ARG A 517 24.35 -18.73 7.57
CA ARG A 517 23.93 -19.03 6.21
C ARG A 517 23.14 -17.90 5.60
N THR A 518 23.61 -17.44 4.47
CA THR A 518 22.84 -16.56 3.58
C THR A 518 21.79 -17.39 2.84
N PHE A 519 20.53 -17.08 3.04
CA PHE A 519 19.42 -17.78 2.37
C PHE A 519 18.93 -16.97 1.16
N ASN A 520 19.08 -17.52 -0.05
CA ASN A 520 18.53 -16.91 -1.25
C ASN A 520 17.03 -17.22 -1.38
N GLU A 521 16.22 -16.37 -0.77
CA GLU A 521 14.78 -16.53 -0.70
C GLU A 521 14.11 -16.46 -2.08
N THR A 522 14.58 -15.58 -2.96
CA THR A 522 14.05 -15.47 -4.33
C THR A 522 14.20 -16.79 -5.09
N LYS A 523 15.36 -17.43 -4.98
CA LYS A 523 15.61 -18.72 -5.63
C LYS A 523 14.73 -19.81 -5.05
N PHE A 524 14.59 -19.85 -3.73
CA PHE A 524 13.71 -20.79 -3.04
C PHE A 524 12.25 -20.62 -3.48
N LEU A 525 11.74 -19.38 -3.49
CA LEU A 525 10.37 -19.10 -3.94
C LEU A 525 10.13 -19.47 -5.40
N ASN A 526 11.12 -19.29 -6.27
CA ASN A 526 11.01 -19.72 -7.66
C ASN A 526 10.89 -21.24 -7.79
N ILE A 527 11.67 -22.01 -7.01
CA ILE A 527 11.57 -23.48 -6.98
C ILE A 527 10.16 -23.91 -6.54
N LEU A 528 9.65 -23.31 -5.46
CA LEU A 528 8.31 -23.61 -4.95
C LEU A 528 7.22 -23.20 -5.94
N GLY A 529 7.31 -22.02 -6.52
CA GLY A 529 6.33 -21.53 -7.51
C GLY A 529 6.23 -22.43 -8.71
N MET A 530 7.36 -22.89 -9.25
CA MET A 530 7.38 -23.89 -10.35
C MET A 530 6.72 -25.20 -9.94
N ALA A 531 6.95 -25.67 -8.71
CA ALA A 531 6.31 -26.89 -8.23
C ALA A 531 4.78 -26.75 -8.15
N VAL A 532 4.30 -25.62 -7.64
CA VAL A 532 2.86 -25.32 -7.58
C VAL A 532 2.27 -25.22 -8.98
N GLU A 533 2.89 -24.47 -9.89
CA GLU A 533 2.40 -24.32 -11.26
C GLU A 533 2.32 -25.66 -12.01
N ASN A 534 3.33 -26.51 -11.88
CA ASN A 534 3.31 -27.84 -12.49
C ASN A 534 2.09 -28.68 -12.07
N VAL A 535 1.68 -28.58 -10.81
CA VAL A 535 0.49 -29.27 -10.30
C VAL A 535 -0.79 -28.61 -10.77
N LEU A 536 -0.88 -27.27 -10.68
CA LEU A 536 -2.07 -26.53 -11.10
C LEU A 536 -2.37 -26.64 -12.60
N MET A 537 -1.32 -26.81 -13.42
CA MET A 537 -1.43 -27.05 -14.87
C MET A 537 -1.66 -28.52 -15.21
N GLY A 538 -1.63 -29.42 -14.22
CA GLY A 538 -1.81 -30.86 -14.43
C GLY A 538 -0.60 -31.58 -15.05
N PHE A 539 0.59 -30.95 -15.07
CA PHE A 539 1.80 -31.57 -15.63
C PHE A 539 2.37 -32.65 -14.71
N LEU A 540 2.27 -32.47 -13.41
CA LEU A 540 2.79 -33.42 -12.42
C LEU A 540 1.79 -33.63 -11.27
N PRO A 541 1.72 -34.84 -10.71
CA PRO A 541 0.99 -35.07 -9.47
C PRO A 541 1.74 -34.41 -8.29
N VAL A 542 0.98 -34.06 -7.23
CA VAL A 542 1.46 -33.32 -6.05
C VAL A 542 2.77 -33.89 -5.49
N LYS A 543 2.81 -35.20 -5.18
CA LYS A 543 3.97 -35.84 -4.57
C LYS A 543 5.21 -35.81 -5.46
N GLU A 544 5.04 -36.02 -6.76
CA GLU A 544 6.15 -36.00 -7.70
C GLU A 544 6.70 -34.58 -7.89
N SER A 545 5.83 -33.57 -8.00
CA SER A 545 6.24 -32.18 -8.11
C SER A 545 7.03 -31.72 -6.89
N LEU A 546 6.56 -32.05 -5.67
CA LEU A 546 7.28 -31.72 -4.43
C LEU A 546 8.61 -32.47 -4.31
N ASN A 547 8.70 -33.73 -4.76
CA ASN A 547 9.97 -34.47 -4.73
C ASN A 547 11.01 -33.85 -5.69
N ARG A 548 10.60 -33.41 -6.88
CA ARG A 548 11.50 -32.71 -7.80
C ARG A 548 11.93 -31.35 -7.25
N ALA A 549 10.99 -30.61 -6.63
CA ALA A 549 11.32 -29.35 -5.98
C ALA A 549 12.28 -29.56 -4.78
N GLN A 550 12.09 -30.63 -3.99
CA GLN A 550 13.01 -30.96 -2.89
C GLN A 550 14.43 -31.26 -3.38
N GLN A 551 14.57 -31.97 -4.50
CA GLN A 551 15.90 -32.20 -5.09
C GLN A 551 16.60 -30.88 -5.43
N LEU A 552 15.87 -29.90 -6.04
CA LEU A 552 16.41 -28.58 -6.32
C LEU A 552 16.72 -27.80 -5.03
N VAL A 553 15.88 -27.92 -4.00
CA VAL A 553 16.14 -27.32 -2.68
C VAL A 553 17.39 -27.93 -2.05
N ASP A 554 17.58 -29.26 -2.16
CA ASP A 554 18.76 -29.92 -1.63
C ASP A 554 20.03 -29.48 -2.36
N GLU A 555 19.99 -29.36 -3.69
CA GLU A 555 21.12 -28.94 -4.51
C GLU A 555 21.49 -27.46 -4.35
N GLU A 556 20.50 -26.56 -4.21
CA GLU A 556 20.72 -25.14 -4.36
C GLU A 556 20.56 -24.32 -3.07
N ILE A 557 19.87 -24.87 -2.09
CA ILE A 557 19.58 -24.23 -0.80
C ILE A 557 20.27 -24.96 0.35
N ASN A 558 20.13 -26.29 0.41
CA ASN A 558 20.68 -27.09 1.52
C ASN A 558 22.19 -27.32 1.39
N THR A 559 22.76 -27.32 0.18
CA THR A 559 24.21 -27.49 -0.07
C THR A 559 25.03 -26.21 0.05
N ALA A 560 24.39 -25.05 0.11
CA ALA A 560 25.06 -23.77 0.36
C ALA A 560 25.50 -23.66 1.84
N VAL A 561 26.28 -24.64 2.28
CA VAL A 561 26.84 -24.78 3.63
C VAL A 561 28.32 -24.48 3.60
#